data_0c701eee8c3bc52ddb52d62d1b8e63d0
#
_entry.id   0c701eee8c3bc52ddb52d62d1b8e63d0
#
_cell.length_a   1.000
_cell.length_b   1.000
_cell.length_c   1.000
_cell.angle_alpha   90.00
_cell.angle_beta   90.00
_cell.angle_gamma   90.00
#
_symmetry.space_group_name_H-M   'P 1'
#
loop_
_entity.id
_entity.type
_entity.pdbx_description
1 polymer ?
#
loop_
_entity_poly.entity_id
_entity_poly.type
_entity_poly.pdbx_seq_one_letter_code
_entity_poly.pdbx_strand_id
1 'polypeptide(L)'
;MGLLLIFTLYACQPQQVAESPQIPTATPVQTSTPTTNTRPVAYIDRLLSTNPAELPPLPYADNALEKAIDAETMKLHHDKHHAAYVNNLNNALKKYPQLQKSSVEALLLDLNNIPEDIRTTVRNNGGGHLNHTIFWQIMSPQGGGEPKGEIAQEINQTFGSFDAFKKQFNAAGGDRFGSGWVWLVRNAQGQLQITSTPNQDNPISEGSYPIIGNDVWEHAYYLRYQNRRADYLNNWWNVVNWSEVNRRAQASRQNT
;
A
#
# COMPACT_ATOMS: atom_id res chain seq x y z
N MET A 1 -92.93 -11.92 -30.87
CA MET A 1 -91.52 -11.66 -30.75
C MET A 1 -91.18 -11.68 -29.27
N GLY A 2 -90.77 -12.84 -28.78
CA GLY A 2 -90.45 -13.07 -27.35
C GLY A 2 -88.96 -13.27 -27.17
N LEU A 3 -88.37 -12.47 -26.30
CA LEU A 3 -86.96 -12.51 -25.97
C LEU A 3 -86.78 -13.44 -24.79
N LEU A 4 -86.09 -14.55 -25.00
CA LEU A 4 -85.79 -15.55 -24.00
C LEU A 4 -84.46 -15.15 -23.26
N LEU A 5 -84.56 -14.79 -22.00
CA LEU A 5 -83.43 -14.56 -21.13
C LEU A 5 -82.98 -15.87 -20.47
N ILE A 6 -81.76 -16.31 -20.81
CA ILE A 6 -81.11 -17.46 -20.18
C ILE A 6 -80.26 -16.94 -19.03
N PHE A 7 -80.67 -17.34 -17.77
CA PHE A 7 -79.84 -17.12 -16.60
C PHE A 7 -78.82 -18.27 -16.44
N THR A 8 -77.54 -18.02 -16.59
CA THR A 8 -76.50 -18.98 -16.23
C THR A 8 -76.10 -18.79 -14.75
N LEU A 9 -76.37 -19.82 -13.95
CA LEU A 9 -75.93 -19.92 -12.57
C LEU A 9 -74.42 -20.23 -12.55
N TYR A 10 -73.61 -19.31 -12.03
CA TYR A 10 -72.21 -19.58 -11.70
C TYR A 10 -72.14 -20.23 -10.32
N ALA A 11 -71.72 -21.50 -10.29
CA ALA A 11 -71.39 -22.20 -9.07
C ALA A 11 -70.07 -21.70 -8.49
N CYS A 12 -70.08 -21.23 -7.25
CA CYS A 12 -68.89 -20.86 -6.48
C CYS A 12 -68.10 -22.11 -6.13
N GLN A 13 -66.93 -22.28 -6.69
CA GLN A 13 -65.94 -23.26 -6.21
C GLN A 13 -65.13 -22.68 -5.03
N PRO A 14 -64.82 -23.45 -4.00
CA PRO A 14 -64.00 -23.00 -2.89
C PRO A 14 -62.59 -22.85 -3.36
N GLN A 15 -61.97 -21.65 -3.08
CA GLN A 15 -60.56 -21.38 -3.29
C GLN A 15 -59.71 -22.28 -2.40
N GLN A 16 -58.81 -23.04 -3.00
CA GLN A 16 -57.72 -23.69 -2.29
C GLN A 16 -56.78 -22.62 -1.70
N VAL A 17 -56.62 -22.69 -0.39
CA VAL A 17 -55.62 -21.88 0.32
C VAL A 17 -54.25 -22.37 -0.09
N ALA A 18 -53.47 -21.53 -0.76
CA ALA A 18 -52.06 -21.81 -1.10
C ALA A 18 -51.24 -21.89 0.20
N GLU A 19 -50.60 -23.05 0.37
CA GLU A 19 -49.63 -23.28 1.45
C GLU A 19 -48.46 -22.29 1.32
N SER A 20 -48.17 -21.55 2.39
CA SER A 20 -47.06 -20.64 2.45
C SER A 20 -45.74 -21.39 2.25
N PRO A 21 -44.80 -20.88 1.44
CA PRO A 21 -43.49 -21.51 1.27
C PRO A 21 -42.76 -21.54 2.61
N GLN A 22 -42.32 -22.71 3.03
CA GLN A 22 -41.48 -22.92 4.20
C GLN A 22 -40.13 -22.23 3.94
N ILE A 23 -39.75 -21.31 4.82
CA ILE A 23 -38.42 -20.70 4.85
C ILE A 23 -37.40 -21.79 5.20
N PRO A 24 -36.39 -22.06 4.35
CA PRO A 24 -35.34 -23.01 4.70
C PRO A 24 -34.64 -22.55 5.96
N THR A 25 -34.59 -23.39 6.98
CA THR A 25 -33.80 -23.22 8.20
C THR A 25 -32.34 -22.96 7.78
N ALA A 26 -31.84 -21.77 8.09
CA ALA A 26 -30.45 -21.41 7.84
C ALA A 26 -29.52 -22.38 8.61
N THR A 27 -28.69 -23.09 7.87
CA THR A 27 -27.56 -23.84 8.42
C THR A 27 -26.71 -22.88 9.23
N PRO A 28 -26.23 -23.23 10.44
CA PRO A 28 -25.40 -22.34 11.22
C PRO A 28 -24.14 -22.02 10.41
N VAL A 29 -23.97 -20.73 10.08
CA VAL A 29 -22.71 -20.18 9.55
C VAL A 29 -21.64 -20.49 10.59
N GLN A 30 -20.72 -21.39 10.25
CA GLN A 30 -19.51 -21.56 11.01
C GLN A 30 -18.81 -20.19 11.03
N THR A 31 -18.82 -19.55 12.17
CA THR A 31 -17.95 -18.41 12.46
C THR A 31 -16.51 -18.91 12.35
N SER A 32 -15.92 -18.72 11.18
CA SER A 32 -14.48 -18.83 11.03
C SER A 32 -13.88 -17.80 11.97
N THR A 33 -13.24 -18.28 13.03
CA THR A 33 -12.34 -17.49 13.86
C THR A 33 -11.42 -16.75 12.90
N PRO A 34 -11.24 -15.42 13.01
CA PRO A 34 -10.26 -14.74 12.20
C PRO A 34 -8.91 -15.35 12.56
N THR A 35 -8.36 -16.12 11.65
CA THR A 35 -6.95 -16.53 11.70
C THR A 35 -6.20 -15.21 11.64
N THR A 36 -5.68 -14.75 12.77
CA THR A 36 -4.70 -13.69 12.81
C THR A 36 -3.55 -14.19 11.97
N ASN A 37 -3.49 -13.73 10.75
CA ASN A 37 -2.42 -14.00 9.82
C ASN A 37 -1.22 -13.18 10.34
N THR A 38 -0.60 -13.67 11.42
CA THR A 38 0.66 -13.15 11.93
C THR A 38 1.72 -13.58 10.92
N ARG A 39 1.75 -12.90 9.78
CA ARG A 39 2.90 -12.93 8.90
C ARG A 39 4.12 -12.61 9.74
N PRO A 40 5.16 -13.44 9.75
CA PRO A 40 6.39 -13.11 10.44
C PRO A 40 6.91 -11.83 9.83
N VAL A 41 6.97 -10.77 10.61
CA VAL A 41 7.48 -9.46 10.18
C VAL A 41 9.01 -9.53 10.21
N ALA A 42 9.59 -10.52 9.52
CA ALA A 42 11.02 -10.80 9.48
C ALA A 42 11.84 -9.78 8.70
N TYR A 43 11.15 -8.80 8.10
CA TYR A 43 11.78 -7.81 7.23
C TYR A 43 12.07 -6.50 7.93
N ILE A 44 11.64 -6.35 9.16
CA ILE A 44 11.59 -5.04 9.77
C ILE A 44 12.95 -4.64 10.24
N ASP A 45 13.40 -3.63 9.60
CA ASP A 45 14.55 -2.85 10.00
C ASP A 45 14.33 -2.36 11.44
N ARG A 46 15.38 -2.40 12.25
CA ARG A 46 15.41 -1.79 13.59
C ARG A 46 15.00 -0.31 13.57
N LEU A 47 15.06 0.33 12.41
CA LEU A 47 14.64 1.71 12.15
C LEU A 47 13.14 1.94 12.30
N LEU A 48 12.32 0.89 12.37
CA LEU A 48 10.86 0.98 12.45
C LEU A 48 10.31 0.58 13.83
N SER A 49 11.16 0.58 14.84
CA SER A 49 10.74 0.51 16.24
C SER A 49 9.87 1.71 16.62
N THR A 50 8.88 1.52 17.49
CA THR A 50 8.03 2.60 18.00
C THR A 50 8.31 2.96 19.47
N ASN A 51 9.49 2.60 20.01
CA ASN A 51 9.82 2.82 21.42
C ASN A 51 11.04 3.75 21.66
N PRO A 52 10.93 5.06 21.41
CA PRO A 52 10.08 5.75 20.43
C PRO A 52 10.50 5.47 18.98
N ALA A 53 9.67 5.87 18.00
CA ALA A 53 10.10 5.89 16.61
C ALA A 53 11.18 6.97 16.43
N GLU A 54 12.20 6.67 15.64
CA GLU A 54 13.32 7.57 15.38
C GLU A 54 13.40 7.89 13.89
N LEU A 55 13.81 9.13 13.57
CA LEU A 55 14.13 9.48 12.20
C LEU A 55 15.41 8.76 11.78
N PRO A 56 15.38 7.80 10.84
CA PRO A 56 16.60 7.10 10.43
C PRO A 56 17.50 8.08 9.66
N PRO A 57 18.83 8.03 9.85
CA PRO A 57 19.74 8.84 9.07
C PRO A 57 19.67 8.45 7.59
N LEU A 58 19.87 9.41 6.69
CA LEU A 58 20.07 9.10 5.28
C LEU A 58 21.30 8.20 5.10
N PRO A 59 21.25 7.14 4.26
CA PRO A 59 22.40 6.27 4.01
C PRO A 59 23.48 6.91 3.12
N TYR A 60 23.28 8.16 2.70
CA TYR A 60 24.18 8.96 1.83
C TYR A 60 24.00 10.45 2.14
N ALA A 61 24.89 11.30 1.65
CA ALA A 61 24.80 12.76 1.80
C ALA A 61 23.62 13.35 1.00
N ASP A 62 23.05 14.46 1.46
CA ASP A 62 21.89 15.12 0.84
C ASP A 62 22.08 15.39 -0.66
N ASN A 63 23.31 15.74 -1.07
CA ASN A 63 23.66 16.04 -2.46
C ASN A 63 24.09 14.82 -3.27
N ALA A 64 24.01 13.62 -2.71
CA ALA A 64 24.55 12.43 -3.38
C ALA A 64 23.66 11.93 -4.53
N LEU A 65 22.39 12.35 -4.59
CA LEU A 65 21.42 11.93 -5.60
C LEU A 65 21.14 13.02 -6.67
N GLU A 66 22.01 14.01 -6.80
CA GLU A 66 21.83 15.18 -7.70
C GLU A 66 21.52 14.82 -9.17
N LYS A 67 21.90 13.63 -9.62
CA LYS A 67 21.50 13.15 -10.96
C LYS A 67 20.00 12.94 -11.13
N ALA A 68 19.22 12.82 -10.01
CA ALA A 68 17.77 12.62 -10.04
C ALA A 68 17.01 13.55 -9.09
N ILE A 69 17.51 13.80 -7.88
CA ILE A 69 16.85 14.60 -6.85
C ILE A 69 17.87 15.60 -6.32
N ASP A 70 17.49 16.88 -6.26
CA ASP A 70 18.37 17.93 -5.77
C ASP A 70 18.55 17.91 -4.25
N ALA A 71 19.68 18.45 -3.78
CA ALA A 71 20.05 18.45 -2.36
C ALA A 71 19.02 19.18 -1.48
N GLU A 72 18.41 20.26 -1.97
CA GLU A 72 17.42 21.01 -1.19
C GLU A 72 16.15 20.19 -1.00
N THR A 73 15.66 19.54 -2.06
CA THR A 73 14.55 18.56 -1.96
C THR A 73 14.89 17.47 -0.96
N MET A 74 16.06 16.85 -1.04
CA MET A 74 16.47 15.79 -0.11
C MET A 74 16.44 16.25 1.35
N LYS A 75 16.97 17.43 1.64
CA LYS A 75 17.01 18.01 2.98
C LYS A 75 15.62 18.33 3.54
N LEU A 76 14.78 18.97 2.74
CA LEU A 76 13.41 19.29 3.15
C LEU A 76 12.57 18.01 3.32
N HIS A 77 12.74 17.07 2.41
CA HIS A 77 11.97 15.82 2.39
C HIS A 77 12.30 14.92 3.60
N HIS A 78 13.58 14.80 3.94
CA HIS A 78 14.03 14.04 5.11
C HIS A 78 13.83 14.82 6.43
N ASP A 79 14.43 16.03 6.56
CA ASP A 79 14.53 16.72 7.84
C ASP A 79 13.24 17.42 8.26
N LYS A 80 12.29 17.61 7.34
CA LYS A 80 10.99 18.25 7.63
C LYS A 80 9.83 17.28 7.45
N HIS A 81 9.61 16.72 6.24
CA HIS A 81 8.45 15.87 5.99
C HIS A 81 8.55 14.54 6.76
N HIS A 82 9.64 13.77 6.58
CA HIS A 82 9.80 12.50 7.30
C HIS A 82 9.89 12.72 8.82
N ALA A 83 10.65 13.71 9.27
CA ALA A 83 10.73 14.07 10.69
C ALA A 83 9.35 14.40 11.30
N ALA A 84 8.48 15.10 10.55
CA ALA A 84 7.13 15.40 11.01
C ALA A 84 6.28 14.13 11.17
N TYR A 85 6.37 13.18 10.25
CA TYR A 85 5.67 11.89 10.38
C TYR A 85 6.11 11.14 11.65
N VAL A 86 7.41 11.04 11.89
CA VAL A 86 7.97 10.41 13.11
C VAL A 86 7.45 11.09 14.37
N ASN A 87 7.51 12.42 14.44
CA ASN A 87 7.07 13.18 15.59
C ASN A 87 5.56 13.03 15.85
N ASN A 88 4.75 13.10 14.80
CA ASN A 88 3.30 12.96 14.91
C ASN A 88 2.89 11.55 15.33
N LEU A 89 3.54 10.52 14.79
CA LEU A 89 3.33 9.14 15.21
C LEU A 89 3.63 8.97 16.70
N ASN A 90 4.80 9.42 17.16
CA ASN A 90 5.20 9.36 18.55
C ASN A 90 4.20 10.07 19.47
N ASN A 91 3.72 11.26 19.07
CA ASN A 91 2.74 12.00 19.85
C ASN A 91 1.39 11.27 19.98
N ALA A 92 0.95 10.59 18.91
CA ALA A 92 -0.25 9.78 18.97
C ALA A 92 -0.08 8.56 19.90
N LEU A 93 1.05 7.87 19.80
CA LEU A 93 1.34 6.66 20.59
C LEU A 93 1.54 6.93 22.09
N LYS A 94 1.84 8.17 22.50
CA LYS A 94 1.93 8.54 23.93
C LYS A 94 0.65 8.24 24.70
N LYS A 95 -0.51 8.29 24.05
CA LYS A 95 -1.81 7.98 24.68
C LYS A 95 -1.99 6.48 24.96
N TYR A 96 -1.22 5.64 24.26
CA TYR A 96 -1.37 4.18 24.25
C TYR A 96 -0.01 3.50 24.38
N PRO A 97 0.63 3.50 25.56
CA PRO A 97 1.98 2.97 25.76
C PRO A 97 2.15 1.50 25.37
N GLN A 98 1.06 0.72 25.39
CA GLN A 98 1.08 -0.68 24.96
C GLN A 98 1.39 -0.84 23.46
N LEU A 99 1.02 0.14 22.64
CA LEU A 99 1.30 0.14 21.20
C LEU A 99 2.76 0.47 20.87
N GLN A 100 3.48 1.12 21.80
CA GLN A 100 4.91 1.42 21.64
C GLN A 100 5.81 0.17 21.68
N LYS A 101 5.26 -1.00 21.97
CA LYS A 101 5.98 -2.29 21.91
C LYS A 101 5.91 -2.94 20.53
N SER A 102 5.13 -2.40 19.63
CA SER A 102 4.97 -2.87 18.26
C SER A 102 5.99 -2.22 17.33
N SER A 103 6.13 -2.72 16.11
CA SER A 103 6.79 -1.98 15.03
C SER A 103 5.78 -1.16 14.25
N VAL A 104 6.25 -0.21 13.44
CA VAL A 104 5.38 0.59 12.56
C VAL A 104 4.58 -0.30 11.62
N GLU A 105 5.21 -1.32 11.05
CA GLU A 105 4.52 -2.26 10.16
C GLU A 105 3.44 -3.06 10.91
N ALA A 106 3.71 -3.51 12.14
CA ALA A 106 2.72 -4.21 12.93
C ALA A 106 1.49 -3.33 13.20
N LEU A 107 1.69 -2.03 13.46
CA LEU A 107 0.59 -1.09 13.64
C LEU A 107 -0.20 -0.90 12.32
N LEU A 108 0.48 -0.85 11.18
CA LEU A 108 -0.18 -0.67 9.88
C LEU A 108 -0.89 -1.93 9.39
N LEU A 109 -0.37 -3.12 9.72
CA LEU A 109 -1.04 -4.40 9.46
C LEU A 109 -2.32 -4.56 10.28
N ASP A 110 -2.38 -3.96 11.46
CA ASP A 110 -3.47 -4.12 12.42
C ASP A 110 -4.25 -2.81 12.65
N LEU A 111 -4.35 -1.96 11.62
CA LEU A 111 -5.01 -0.66 11.71
C LEU A 111 -6.44 -0.72 12.26
N ASN A 112 -7.17 -1.79 11.99
CA ASN A 112 -8.55 -1.93 12.46
C ASN A 112 -8.64 -2.06 13.99
N ASN A 113 -7.60 -2.55 14.65
CA ASN A 113 -7.50 -2.69 16.11
C ASN A 113 -6.82 -1.48 16.78
N ILE A 114 -6.31 -0.53 16.01
CA ILE A 114 -5.81 0.74 16.56
C ILE A 114 -7.01 1.56 17.08
N PRO A 115 -6.92 2.15 18.30
CA PRO A 115 -7.97 3.02 18.83
C PRO A 115 -8.41 4.09 17.84
N GLU A 116 -9.72 4.30 17.73
CA GLU A 116 -10.33 5.13 16.69
C GLU A 116 -9.80 6.58 16.69
N ASP A 117 -9.58 7.14 17.89
CA ASP A 117 -9.11 8.52 18.05
C ASP A 117 -7.69 8.78 17.55
N ILE A 118 -6.86 7.73 17.39
CA ILE A 118 -5.51 7.83 16.83
C ILE A 118 -5.33 7.06 15.52
N ARG A 119 -6.30 6.23 15.11
CA ARG A 119 -6.17 5.36 13.93
C ARG A 119 -5.76 6.10 12.66
N THR A 120 -6.42 7.20 12.35
CA THR A 120 -6.08 8.05 11.19
C THR A 120 -4.67 8.63 11.30
N THR A 121 -4.28 9.04 12.51
CA THR A 121 -2.93 9.57 12.75
C THR A 121 -1.87 8.48 12.56
N VAL A 122 -2.11 7.27 13.08
CA VAL A 122 -1.21 6.11 12.88
C VAL A 122 -1.14 5.73 11.39
N ARG A 123 -2.27 5.65 10.69
CA ARG A 123 -2.31 5.37 9.24
C ARG A 123 -1.45 6.36 8.46
N ASN A 124 -1.68 7.66 8.67
CA ASN A 124 -1.01 8.70 7.89
C ASN A 124 0.46 8.86 8.29
N ASN A 125 0.78 8.88 9.56
CA ASN A 125 2.12 9.19 10.02
C ASN A 125 2.99 7.92 10.16
N GLY A 126 2.40 6.80 10.56
CA GLY A 126 3.07 5.50 10.49
C GLY A 126 3.36 5.09 9.04
N GLY A 127 2.35 5.26 8.16
CA GLY A 127 2.54 5.06 6.72
C GLY A 127 3.62 5.97 6.16
N GLY A 128 3.57 7.27 6.49
CA GLY A 128 4.61 8.23 6.08
C GLY A 128 6.00 7.81 6.55
N HIS A 129 6.14 7.40 7.81
CA HIS A 129 7.43 6.94 8.32
C HIS A 129 7.94 5.69 7.60
N LEU A 130 7.09 4.68 7.40
CA LEU A 130 7.45 3.46 6.67
C LEU A 130 7.81 3.75 5.20
N ASN A 131 6.97 4.52 4.50
CA ASN A 131 7.16 4.84 3.09
C ASN A 131 8.52 5.52 2.85
N HIS A 132 8.84 6.53 3.65
CA HIS A 132 10.09 7.27 3.51
C HIS A 132 11.31 6.45 3.93
N THR A 133 11.20 5.61 4.97
CA THR A 133 12.28 4.68 5.34
C THR A 133 12.62 3.74 4.18
N ILE A 134 11.60 3.19 3.51
CA ILE A 134 11.80 2.37 2.30
C ILE A 134 12.44 3.20 1.20
N PHE A 135 11.93 4.41 0.95
CA PHE A 135 12.38 5.28 -0.14
C PHE A 135 13.86 5.61 -0.05
N TRP A 136 14.36 5.95 1.15
CA TRP A 136 15.78 6.23 1.33
C TRP A 136 16.67 5.02 1.07
N GLN A 137 16.26 3.83 1.48
CA GLN A 137 17.03 2.59 1.33
C GLN A 137 17.11 2.11 -0.12
N ILE A 138 16.04 2.28 -0.90
CA ILE A 138 15.99 1.82 -2.29
C ILE A 138 16.63 2.78 -3.27
N MET A 139 17.27 3.86 -2.80
CA MET A 139 18.07 4.77 -3.61
C MET A 139 19.54 4.70 -3.21
N SER A 140 20.43 5.03 -4.14
CA SER A 140 21.89 5.05 -3.94
C SER A 140 22.56 5.96 -4.94
N PRO A 141 23.64 6.68 -4.54
CA PRO A 141 24.50 7.42 -5.47
C PRO A 141 25.11 6.55 -6.56
N GLN A 142 25.36 5.25 -6.26
CA GLN A 142 25.86 4.25 -7.19
C GLN A 142 24.72 3.47 -7.86
N GLY A 143 23.46 3.86 -7.61
CA GLY A 143 22.27 3.24 -8.19
C GLY A 143 22.10 3.53 -9.68
N GLY A 144 21.03 2.99 -10.21
CA GLY A 144 20.66 3.07 -11.63
C GLY A 144 21.07 1.84 -12.42
N GLY A 145 20.94 1.97 -13.74
CA GLY A 145 21.12 0.83 -14.65
C GLY A 145 19.95 -0.17 -14.57
N GLU A 146 20.22 -1.40 -14.98
CA GLU A 146 19.23 -2.47 -15.02
C GLU A 146 19.21 -3.30 -13.72
N PRO A 147 18.09 -3.92 -13.38
CA PRO A 147 18.00 -4.86 -12.28
C PRO A 147 18.92 -6.06 -12.50
N LYS A 148 19.42 -6.64 -11.42
CA LYS A 148 20.29 -7.82 -11.43
C LYS A 148 19.73 -8.89 -10.50
N GLY A 149 20.22 -10.13 -10.70
CA GLY A 149 19.84 -11.26 -9.84
C GLY A 149 18.40 -11.73 -10.07
N GLU A 150 17.79 -12.25 -9.01
CA GLU A 150 16.48 -12.90 -9.09
C GLU A 150 15.35 -11.92 -9.42
N ILE A 151 15.39 -10.70 -8.89
CA ILE A 151 14.37 -9.69 -9.19
C ILE A 151 14.33 -9.34 -10.69
N ALA A 152 15.48 -9.35 -11.38
CA ALA A 152 15.53 -9.12 -12.82
C ALA A 152 14.77 -10.20 -13.59
N GLN A 153 14.93 -11.46 -13.17
CA GLN A 153 14.21 -12.58 -13.77
C GLN A 153 12.71 -12.49 -13.54
N GLU A 154 12.30 -12.19 -12.30
CA GLU A 154 10.88 -12.04 -11.97
C GLU A 154 10.23 -10.86 -12.71
N ILE A 155 10.92 -9.73 -12.83
CA ILE A 155 10.44 -8.58 -13.62
C ILE A 155 10.24 -8.98 -15.08
N ASN A 156 11.21 -9.65 -15.67
CA ASN A 156 11.10 -10.10 -17.06
C ASN A 156 9.99 -11.13 -17.26
N GLN A 157 9.81 -12.06 -16.32
CA GLN A 157 8.73 -13.06 -16.37
C GLN A 157 7.35 -12.42 -16.22
N THR A 158 7.22 -11.42 -15.33
CA THR A 158 5.93 -10.81 -15.01
C THR A 158 5.52 -9.73 -16.00
N PHE A 159 6.47 -8.91 -16.45
CA PHE A 159 6.20 -7.72 -17.25
C PHE A 159 6.74 -7.80 -18.69
N GLY A 160 7.44 -8.88 -19.04
CA GLY A 160 8.04 -9.12 -20.37
C GLY A 160 9.45 -8.56 -20.51
N SER A 161 9.74 -7.40 -19.95
CA SER A 161 11.09 -6.79 -19.95
C SER A 161 11.18 -5.72 -18.86
N PHE A 162 12.42 -5.30 -18.55
CA PHE A 162 12.63 -4.15 -17.64
C PHE A 162 12.05 -2.86 -18.23
N ASP A 163 12.18 -2.61 -19.51
CA ASP A 163 11.61 -1.42 -20.14
C ASP A 163 10.07 -1.40 -20.09
N ALA A 164 9.44 -2.56 -20.30
CA ALA A 164 7.99 -2.70 -20.16
C ALA A 164 7.55 -2.46 -18.71
N PHE A 165 8.29 -2.98 -17.73
CA PHE A 165 8.07 -2.73 -16.31
C PHE A 165 8.19 -1.24 -15.98
N LYS A 166 9.30 -0.57 -16.38
CA LYS A 166 9.49 0.87 -16.17
C LYS A 166 8.35 1.69 -16.75
N LYS A 167 7.93 1.36 -17.97
CA LYS A 167 6.82 2.05 -18.62
C LYS A 167 5.52 1.93 -17.83
N GLN A 168 5.19 0.72 -17.36
CA GLN A 168 3.99 0.49 -16.56
C GLN A 168 4.07 1.16 -15.19
N PHE A 169 5.22 1.09 -14.52
CA PHE A 169 5.45 1.73 -13.22
C PHE A 169 5.33 3.26 -13.32
N ASN A 170 5.97 3.86 -14.32
CA ASN A 170 5.90 5.30 -14.56
C ASN A 170 4.48 5.75 -14.93
N ALA A 171 3.75 4.96 -15.72
CA ALA A 171 2.35 5.25 -16.03
C ALA A 171 1.50 5.25 -14.76
N ALA A 172 1.62 4.22 -13.91
CA ALA A 172 0.89 4.14 -12.64
C ALA A 172 1.21 5.31 -11.68
N GLY A 173 2.47 5.79 -11.67
CA GLY A 173 2.88 6.96 -10.90
C GLY A 173 2.36 8.27 -11.50
N GLY A 174 2.33 8.38 -12.83
CA GLY A 174 1.79 9.53 -13.57
C GLY A 174 0.27 9.66 -13.40
N ASP A 175 -0.43 8.53 -13.48
CA ASP A 175 -1.89 8.45 -13.36
C ASP A 175 -2.39 8.58 -11.91
N ARG A 176 -1.49 8.52 -10.91
CA ARG A 176 -1.86 8.75 -9.51
C ARG A 176 -2.33 10.19 -9.34
N PHE A 177 -3.66 10.39 -9.29
CA PHE A 177 -4.24 11.70 -9.09
C PHE A 177 -3.92 12.25 -7.69
N GLY A 178 -3.36 13.46 -7.63
CA GLY A 178 -2.96 14.08 -6.38
C GLY A 178 -1.70 13.46 -5.77
N SER A 179 -1.62 13.52 -4.44
CA SER A 179 -0.50 13.00 -3.67
C SER A 179 -0.61 11.49 -3.45
N GLY A 180 0.53 10.82 -3.46
CA GLY A 180 0.57 9.38 -3.20
C GLY A 180 1.89 8.75 -3.61
N TRP A 181 1.85 7.45 -3.79
CA TRP A 181 3.00 6.61 -4.08
C TRP A 181 2.69 5.63 -5.21
N VAL A 182 3.70 5.26 -5.97
CA VAL A 182 3.66 4.12 -6.90
C VAL A 182 4.58 3.02 -6.39
N TRP A 183 4.14 1.77 -6.49
CA TRP A 183 4.78 0.63 -5.87
C TRP A 183 4.98 -0.54 -6.84
N LEU A 184 6.10 -1.26 -6.69
CA LEU A 184 6.19 -2.67 -7.02
C LEU A 184 6.00 -3.44 -5.72
N VAL A 185 5.01 -4.33 -5.69
CA VAL A 185 4.68 -5.14 -4.52
C VAL A 185 4.73 -6.62 -4.83
N ARG A 186 4.88 -7.45 -3.80
CA ARG A 186 4.46 -8.84 -3.84
C ARG A 186 3.11 -8.96 -3.16
N ASN A 187 2.09 -9.39 -3.91
CA ASN A 187 0.75 -9.55 -3.38
C ASN A 187 0.61 -10.80 -2.49
N ALA A 188 -0.56 -11.00 -1.88
CA ALA A 188 -0.84 -12.13 -1.01
C ALA A 188 -0.74 -13.50 -1.73
N GLN A 189 -0.80 -13.53 -3.06
CA GLN A 189 -0.63 -14.73 -3.89
C GLN A 189 0.83 -14.97 -4.30
N GLY A 190 1.77 -14.18 -3.78
CA GLY A 190 3.19 -14.29 -4.10
C GLY A 190 3.61 -13.70 -5.44
N GLN A 191 2.73 -12.99 -6.15
CA GLN A 191 2.97 -12.43 -7.47
C GLN A 191 3.48 -10.99 -7.40
N LEU A 192 4.37 -10.60 -8.32
CA LEU A 192 4.75 -9.19 -8.50
C LEU A 192 3.58 -8.41 -9.14
N GLN A 193 3.32 -7.24 -8.59
CA GLN A 193 2.27 -6.35 -9.07
C GLN A 193 2.70 -4.88 -8.94
N ILE A 194 2.32 -4.05 -9.93
CA ILE A 194 2.40 -2.59 -9.81
C ILE A 194 1.07 -2.09 -9.25
N THR A 195 1.14 -1.22 -8.25
CA THR A 195 -0.02 -0.54 -7.66
C THR A 195 0.31 0.89 -7.28
N SER A 196 -0.69 1.69 -6.97
CA SER A 196 -0.49 3.03 -6.39
C SER A 196 -1.40 3.24 -5.20
N THR A 197 -0.93 4.00 -4.21
CA THR A 197 -1.68 4.34 -3.00
C THR A 197 -1.83 5.84 -2.84
N PRO A 198 -2.97 6.34 -2.31
CA PRO A 198 -3.14 7.76 -2.03
C PRO A 198 -2.39 8.17 -0.77
N ASN A 199 -2.02 9.44 -0.68
CA ASN A 199 -1.42 10.06 0.50
C ASN A 199 -0.23 9.24 1.03
N GLN A 200 -0.27 8.82 2.31
CA GLN A 200 0.77 8.00 2.93
C GLN A 200 0.32 6.56 3.18
N ASP A 201 -0.73 6.10 2.52
CA ASP A 201 -1.13 4.69 2.60
C ASP A 201 -0.01 3.79 2.07
N ASN A 202 0.22 2.68 2.79
CA ASN A 202 1.22 1.69 2.41
C ASN A 202 0.53 0.36 2.03
N PRO A 203 0.98 -0.32 0.97
CA PRO A 203 0.40 -1.59 0.53
C PRO A 203 0.39 -2.70 1.60
N ILE A 204 1.21 -2.57 2.64
CA ILE A 204 1.26 -3.54 3.75
C ILE A 204 -0.10 -3.65 4.47
N SER A 205 -0.83 -2.55 4.58
CA SER A 205 -2.16 -2.53 5.20
C SER A 205 -3.19 -3.34 4.41
N GLU A 206 -2.92 -3.61 3.13
CA GLU A 206 -3.74 -4.44 2.24
C GLU A 206 -3.15 -5.85 2.04
N GLY A 207 -2.17 -6.23 2.87
CA GLY A 207 -1.53 -7.54 2.82
C GLY A 207 -0.53 -7.73 1.66
N SER A 208 -0.10 -6.67 1.01
CA SER A 208 0.92 -6.69 -0.03
C SER A 208 2.26 -6.19 0.50
N TYR A 209 3.34 -6.82 0.07
CA TYR A 209 4.69 -6.48 0.54
C TYR A 209 5.36 -5.46 -0.40
N PRO A 210 5.72 -4.23 0.07
CA PRO A 210 6.33 -3.21 -0.77
C PRO A 210 7.80 -3.54 -1.05
N ILE A 211 8.16 -3.69 -2.33
CA ILE A 211 9.53 -3.98 -2.81
C ILE A 211 10.20 -2.69 -3.30
N ILE A 212 9.54 -1.94 -4.18
CA ILE A 212 9.95 -0.62 -4.65
C ILE A 212 8.81 0.36 -4.35
N GLY A 213 9.14 1.57 -3.88
CA GLY A 213 8.19 2.66 -3.73
C GLY A 213 8.77 3.95 -4.27
N ASN A 214 8.03 4.70 -5.08
CA ASN A 214 8.43 6.04 -5.50
C ASN A 214 7.37 7.06 -5.07
N ASP A 215 7.83 8.12 -4.40
CA ASP A 215 7.00 9.20 -3.91
C ASP A 215 6.58 10.12 -5.07
N VAL A 216 5.27 10.27 -5.28
CA VAL A 216 4.71 11.19 -6.28
C VAL A 216 3.98 12.37 -5.67
N TRP A 217 4.15 12.61 -4.36
CA TRP A 217 3.84 13.90 -3.76
C TRP A 217 4.70 14.99 -4.42
N GLU A 218 4.15 16.16 -4.64
CA GLU A 218 4.90 17.27 -5.27
C GLU A 218 6.14 17.67 -4.47
N HIS A 219 6.11 17.56 -3.14
CA HIS A 219 7.29 17.87 -2.32
C HIS A 219 8.53 17.01 -2.64
N ALA A 220 8.33 15.83 -3.24
CA ALA A 220 9.42 14.93 -3.61
C ALA A 220 10.19 15.39 -4.87
N TYR A 221 9.62 16.31 -5.68
CA TYR A 221 10.22 16.65 -6.98
C TYR A 221 10.02 18.09 -7.44
N TYR A 222 9.18 18.90 -6.77
CA TYR A 222 8.71 20.18 -7.32
C TYR A 222 9.82 21.21 -7.51
N LEU A 223 10.81 21.27 -6.61
CA LEU A 223 11.90 22.25 -6.73
C LEU A 223 12.68 22.09 -8.03
N ARG A 224 12.92 20.86 -8.46
CA ARG A 224 13.67 20.57 -9.69
C ARG A 224 12.78 20.42 -10.93
N TYR A 225 11.63 19.77 -10.80
CA TYR A 225 10.82 19.37 -11.96
C TYR A 225 9.52 20.17 -12.12
N GLN A 226 9.13 20.98 -11.14
CA GLN A 226 7.84 21.67 -11.08
C GLN A 226 6.69 20.69 -11.39
N ASN A 227 5.84 21.01 -12.36
CA ASN A 227 4.71 20.18 -12.75
C ASN A 227 5.09 18.97 -13.65
N ARG A 228 6.38 18.77 -13.95
CA ARG A 228 6.84 17.70 -14.84
C ARG A 228 7.08 16.39 -14.08
N ARG A 229 6.03 15.84 -13.47
CA ARG A 229 6.11 14.55 -12.74
C ARG A 229 6.68 13.43 -13.62
N ALA A 230 6.34 13.39 -14.91
CA ALA A 230 6.84 12.38 -15.83
C ALA A 230 8.38 12.43 -15.96
N ASP A 231 8.99 13.62 -15.98
CA ASP A 231 10.45 13.77 -16.05
C ASP A 231 11.11 13.26 -14.76
N TYR A 232 10.51 13.57 -13.59
CA TYR A 232 10.95 13.03 -12.31
C TYR A 232 10.89 11.50 -12.29
N LEU A 233 9.76 10.90 -12.64
CA LEU A 233 9.59 9.45 -12.70
C LEU A 233 10.60 8.79 -13.64
N ASN A 234 10.86 9.37 -14.79
CA ASN A 234 11.86 8.86 -15.74
C ASN A 234 13.29 8.98 -15.19
N ASN A 235 13.60 10.08 -14.53
CA ASN A 235 14.96 10.34 -14.06
C ASN A 235 15.30 9.60 -12.75
N TRP A 236 14.31 9.30 -11.93
CA TRP A 236 14.46 8.60 -10.66
C TRP A 236 15.13 7.23 -10.79
N TRP A 237 14.93 6.52 -11.91
CA TRP A 237 15.56 5.21 -12.16
C TRP A 237 17.10 5.26 -12.14
N ASN A 238 17.70 6.43 -12.32
CA ASN A 238 19.16 6.60 -12.26
C ASN A 238 19.76 6.48 -10.85
N VAL A 239 18.92 6.42 -9.83
CA VAL A 239 19.36 6.31 -8.43
C VAL A 239 18.85 5.05 -7.73
N VAL A 240 18.11 4.17 -8.42
CA VAL A 240 17.55 2.95 -7.82
C VAL A 240 18.66 2.00 -7.37
N ASN A 241 18.62 1.62 -6.10
CA ASN A 241 19.53 0.67 -5.47
C ASN A 241 19.05 -0.77 -5.71
N TRP A 242 19.43 -1.34 -6.83
CA TRP A 242 19.00 -2.70 -7.21
C TRP A 242 19.47 -3.78 -6.23
N SER A 243 20.55 -3.57 -5.49
CA SER A 243 20.98 -4.50 -4.43
C SER A 243 19.94 -4.57 -3.32
N GLU A 244 19.49 -3.42 -2.82
CA GLU A 244 18.45 -3.35 -1.81
C GLU A 244 17.10 -3.84 -2.33
N VAL A 245 16.72 -3.46 -3.54
CA VAL A 245 15.49 -3.97 -4.19
C VAL A 245 15.50 -5.49 -4.26
N ASN A 246 16.62 -6.11 -4.65
CA ASN A 246 16.75 -7.56 -4.70
C ASN A 246 16.63 -8.20 -3.31
N ARG A 247 17.27 -7.61 -2.28
CA ARG A 247 17.15 -8.06 -0.89
C ARG A 247 15.68 -8.00 -0.40
N ARG A 248 14.96 -6.93 -0.73
CA ARG A 248 13.53 -6.77 -0.39
C ARG A 248 12.67 -7.81 -1.12
N ALA A 249 12.94 -8.04 -2.39
CA ALA A 249 12.24 -9.06 -3.16
C ALA A 249 12.44 -10.47 -2.58
N GLN A 250 13.65 -10.81 -2.12
CA GLN A 250 13.93 -12.08 -1.45
C GLN A 250 13.18 -12.19 -0.12
N ALA A 251 13.22 -11.16 0.72
CA ALA A 251 12.50 -11.13 1.99
C ALA A 251 10.98 -11.26 1.81
N SER A 252 10.43 -10.68 0.73
CA SER A 252 8.99 -10.75 0.43
C SER A 252 8.48 -12.18 0.18
N ARG A 253 9.35 -13.11 -0.29
CA ARG A 253 8.97 -14.52 -0.53
C ARG A 253 8.82 -15.33 0.75
N GLN A 254 9.49 -14.92 1.83
CA GLN A 254 9.39 -15.60 3.13
C GLN A 254 8.10 -15.23 3.87
N ASN A 255 7.39 -14.25 3.35
CA ASN A 255 6.17 -13.68 3.93
C ASN A 255 4.90 -14.02 3.10
N THR A 256 5.02 -14.87 2.10
CA THR A 256 3.91 -15.50 1.36
C THR A 256 3.83 -16.99 1.70
#